data_82518b463b14752f7ad7370ad3a41c2a
#
_entry.id   82518b463b14752f7ad7370ad3a41c2a
#
_cell.length_a   1.000
_cell.length_b   1.000
_cell.length_c   1.000
_cell.angle_alpha   90.00
_cell.angle_beta   90.00
_cell.angle_gamma   90.00
#
_symmetry.space_group_name_H-M   'P 1'
#
loop_
_entity.id
_entity.type
_entity.pdbx_description
1 polymer ?
#
loop_
_entity_poly.entity_id
_entity_poly.type
_entity_poly.pdbx_seq_one_letter_code
_entity_poly.pdbx_strand_id
1 'polypeptide(L)'
;MTQPILEVASISKQFESVRAVDGVSFDVGRGEILGYLGPNGAGKTTSIRMILGIFQPDEGEIRIHIDGHSGRLLKERTGYLPEERGLYADATVLDVLTYFAELKGMPRAEARGRILEWLARFDLLEWQKKKVEKLSKGMQQKVQFIAAVAHKPDLLVLDEPFSGLDPVHQDLMKDVIRELRDGGAAIMLSAHQMNQVEELCDRIFLIHRGRRVLYGNLDDIKAAHGEHVVRLRFDGAAEGLANLPGVAELSIQGDRASLRLERNASPDAFVRSLPAALTIREIVVTRPPLHDIFVRTIGREDNEAA
;
A
#
# COMPACT_ATOMS: atom_id res chain seq x y z
N MET A 1 7.08 -21.86 10.14
CA MET A 1 6.80 -20.46 9.74
C MET A 1 7.99 -19.63 10.16
N THR A 2 8.55 -18.82 9.27
CA THR A 2 9.65 -17.90 9.60
C THR A 2 9.10 -16.78 10.48
N GLN A 3 9.87 -16.36 11.48
CA GLN A 3 9.50 -15.26 12.40
C GLN A 3 9.32 -13.95 11.59
N PRO A 4 8.22 -13.19 11.78
CA PRO A 4 8.00 -11.92 11.09
C PRO A 4 9.04 -10.88 11.51
N ILE A 5 9.30 -9.89 10.67
CA ILE A 5 10.16 -8.73 11.01
C ILE A 5 9.45 -7.77 11.95
N LEU A 6 8.16 -7.51 11.71
CA LEU A 6 7.30 -6.69 12.56
C LEU A 6 6.17 -7.54 13.10
N GLU A 7 5.99 -7.52 14.41
CA GLU A 7 4.87 -8.12 15.12
C GLU A 7 4.15 -7.04 15.94
N VAL A 8 2.85 -6.90 15.71
CA VAL A 8 1.95 -5.98 16.42
C VAL A 8 0.87 -6.80 17.10
N ALA A 9 0.83 -6.77 18.43
CA ALA A 9 -0.07 -7.60 19.24
C ALA A 9 -1.02 -6.74 20.08
N SER A 10 -2.29 -6.71 19.71
CA SER A 10 -3.42 -6.08 20.41
C SER A 10 -3.16 -4.65 20.88
N ILE A 11 -2.53 -3.84 20.03
CA ILE A 11 -2.23 -2.46 20.40
C ILE A 11 -3.48 -1.60 20.47
N SER A 12 -3.56 -0.76 21.50
CA SER A 12 -4.60 0.24 21.67
C SER A 12 -4.00 1.61 21.98
N LYS A 13 -4.68 2.67 21.56
CA LYS A 13 -4.29 4.05 21.86
C LYS A 13 -5.51 4.94 21.99
N GLN A 14 -5.58 5.64 23.11
CA GLN A 14 -6.61 6.62 23.41
C GLN A 14 -6.00 8.01 23.54
N PHE A 15 -6.64 9.01 22.99
CA PHE A 15 -6.34 10.42 23.18
C PHE A 15 -7.60 11.09 23.74
N GLU A 16 -7.51 11.60 24.95
CA GLU A 16 -8.64 12.19 25.67
C GLU A 16 -9.88 11.27 25.64
N SER A 17 -10.91 11.63 24.87
CA SER A 17 -12.15 10.86 24.71
C SER A 17 -12.17 9.95 23.47
N VAL A 18 -11.15 10.03 22.59
CA VAL A 18 -11.13 9.29 21.31
C VAL A 18 -10.20 8.11 21.39
N ARG A 19 -10.74 6.89 21.23
CA ARG A 19 -9.96 5.66 21.05
C ARG A 19 -9.55 5.54 19.60
N ALA A 20 -8.36 6.03 19.28
CA ALA A 20 -7.84 6.11 17.92
C ALA A 20 -7.43 4.76 17.32
N VAL A 21 -6.99 3.82 18.18
CA VAL A 21 -6.65 2.44 17.84
C VAL A 21 -7.16 1.53 18.95
N ASP A 22 -7.79 0.41 18.59
CA ASP A 22 -8.49 -0.47 19.53
C ASP A 22 -8.20 -1.95 19.21
N GLY A 23 -7.27 -2.58 19.96
CA GLY A 23 -6.95 -4.00 19.92
C GLY A 23 -6.39 -4.48 18.57
N VAL A 24 -5.63 -3.66 17.85
CA VAL A 24 -5.12 -3.97 16.52
C VAL A 24 -3.95 -4.95 16.59
N SER A 25 -4.02 -6.03 15.79
CA SER A 25 -2.97 -7.05 15.69
C SER A 25 -2.70 -7.40 14.24
N PHE A 26 -1.43 -7.44 13.86
CA PHE A 26 -0.94 -7.89 12.55
C PHE A 26 0.57 -8.14 12.61
N ASP A 27 1.08 -8.73 11.55
CA ASP A 27 2.52 -8.97 11.36
C ASP A 27 2.95 -8.61 9.94
N VAL A 28 4.25 -8.38 9.74
CA VAL A 28 4.87 -8.21 8.42
C VAL A 28 6.10 -9.10 8.34
N GLY A 29 6.09 -10.00 7.37
CA GLY A 29 7.15 -10.96 7.12
C GLY A 29 8.35 -10.35 6.39
N ARG A 30 9.47 -11.09 6.38
CA ARG A 30 10.61 -10.76 5.54
C ARG A 30 10.26 -10.93 4.05
N GLY A 31 10.58 -9.94 3.21
CA GLY A 31 10.27 -9.99 1.79
C GLY A 31 8.76 -9.89 1.50
N GLU A 32 8.04 -9.15 2.32
CA GLU A 32 6.59 -8.97 2.22
C GLU A 32 6.22 -7.49 2.17
N ILE A 33 5.20 -7.15 1.39
CA ILE A 33 4.57 -5.83 1.38
C ILE A 33 3.17 -5.95 1.97
N LEU A 34 2.95 -5.36 3.15
CA LEU A 34 1.64 -5.20 3.77
C LEU A 34 1.03 -3.84 3.44
N GLY A 35 -0.09 -3.82 2.72
CA GLY A 35 -0.90 -2.63 2.52
C GLY A 35 -1.72 -2.29 3.77
N TYR A 36 -1.46 -1.14 4.40
CA TYR A 36 -2.17 -0.67 5.60
C TYR A 36 -3.20 0.39 5.21
N LEU A 37 -4.45 -0.02 5.10
CA LEU A 37 -5.53 0.71 4.46
C LEU A 37 -6.56 1.23 5.46
N GLY A 38 -7.28 2.27 5.08
CA GLY A 38 -8.40 2.81 5.84
C GLY A 38 -8.73 4.24 5.44
N PRO A 39 -9.94 4.73 5.72
CA PRO A 39 -10.30 6.11 5.48
C PRO A 39 -9.49 7.09 6.36
N ASN A 40 -9.63 8.39 6.08
CA ASN A 40 -9.03 9.42 6.93
C ASN A 40 -9.62 9.34 8.34
N GLY A 41 -8.77 9.49 9.35
CA GLY A 41 -9.19 9.37 10.75
C GLY A 41 -9.39 7.92 11.25
N ALA A 42 -9.15 6.90 10.43
CA ALA A 42 -9.34 5.49 10.83
C ALA A 42 -8.31 4.98 11.87
N GLY A 43 -7.23 5.72 12.13
CA GLY A 43 -6.16 5.31 13.07
C GLY A 43 -4.84 4.92 12.41
N LYS A 44 -4.69 5.06 11.06
CA LYS A 44 -3.47 4.68 10.34
C LYS A 44 -2.21 5.38 10.86
N THR A 45 -2.19 6.70 10.85
CA THR A 45 -1.04 7.49 11.30
C THR A 45 -0.71 7.25 12.77
N THR A 46 -1.72 7.03 13.61
CA THR A 46 -1.51 6.68 15.03
C THR A 46 -0.82 5.32 15.16
N SER A 47 -1.25 4.30 14.40
CA SER A 47 -0.61 2.99 14.38
C SER A 47 0.83 3.07 13.88
N ILE A 48 1.08 3.80 12.78
CA ILE A 48 2.43 4.03 12.24
C ILE A 48 3.32 4.69 13.29
N ARG A 49 2.84 5.73 13.96
CA ARG A 49 3.62 6.44 14.99
C ARG A 49 3.91 5.56 16.21
N MET A 50 3.02 4.63 16.57
CA MET A 50 3.29 3.64 17.61
C MET A 50 4.38 2.64 17.16
N ILE A 51 4.31 2.12 15.93
CA ILE A 51 5.32 1.23 15.36
C ILE A 51 6.70 1.88 15.34
N LEU A 52 6.77 3.17 14.98
CA LEU A 52 8.00 3.95 14.96
C LEU A 52 8.49 4.39 16.35
N GLY A 53 7.76 4.03 17.42
CA GLY A 53 8.10 4.38 18.79
C GLY A 53 7.98 5.87 19.11
N ILE A 54 7.25 6.65 18.30
CA ILE A 54 6.94 8.07 18.54
C ILE A 54 5.91 8.17 19.68
N PHE A 55 4.92 7.27 19.68
CA PHE A 55 3.98 7.05 20.76
C PHE A 55 4.17 5.66 21.36
N GLN A 56 3.92 5.49 22.65
CA GLN A 56 3.76 4.17 23.23
C GLN A 56 2.28 3.76 23.13
N PRO A 57 1.97 2.49 22.80
CA PRO A 57 0.62 1.99 22.95
C PRO A 57 0.21 2.01 24.45
N ASP A 58 -1.07 2.22 24.72
CA ASP A 58 -1.61 2.15 26.08
C ASP A 58 -1.82 0.70 26.51
N GLU A 59 -2.11 -0.18 25.54
CA GLU A 59 -2.26 -1.63 25.71
C GLU A 59 -1.59 -2.34 24.53
N GLY A 60 -1.18 -3.59 24.76
CA GLY A 60 -0.52 -4.42 23.73
C GLY A 60 0.96 -4.12 23.57
N GLU A 61 1.57 -4.71 22.57
CA GLU A 61 3.01 -4.57 22.33
C GLU A 61 3.37 -4.60 20.85
N ILE A 62 4.53 -4.02 20.55
CA ILE A 62 5.13 -4.01 19.21
C ILE A 62 6.53 -4.56 19.33
N ARG A 63 6.85 -5.59 18.56
CA ARG A 63 8.16 -6.23 18.51
C ARG A 63 8.74 -6.20 17.13
N ILE A 64 10.05 -5.98 17.05
CA ILE A 64 10.84 -6.07 15.83
C ILE A 64 11.81 -7.23 15.97
N HIS A 65 11.87 -8.10 14.97
CA HIS A 65 12.71 -9.29 14.95
C HIS A 65 13.71 -9.21 13.79
N ILE A 66 14.95 -8.81 14.08
CA ILE A 66 16.02 -8.64 13.08
C ILE A 66 17.31 -9.26 13.63
N ASP A 67 17.90 -10.19 12.90
CA ASP A 67 19.22 -10.78 13.19
C ASP A 67 19.37 -11.26 14.66
N GLY A 68 18.34 -11.96 15.18
CA GLY A 68 18.32 -12.48 16.56
C GLY A 68 17.92 -11.45 17.62
N HIS A 69 17.78 -10.17 17.26
CA HIS A 69 17.15 -9.18 18.12
C HIS A 69 15.63 -9.38 18.11
N SER A 70 15.02 -9.37 19.29
CA SER A 70 13.57 -9.37 19.46
C SER A 70 13.20 -8.33 20.51
N GLY A 71 12.53 -7.25 20.09
CA GLY A 71 12.18 -6.19 21.03
C GLY A 71 11.82 -4.88 20.33
N ARG A 72 12.32 -3.78 20.90
CA ARG A 72 12.02 -2.43 20.41
C ARG A 72 12.61 -2.15 19.03
N LEU A 73 12.05 -1.12 18.37
CA LEU A 73 12.48 -0.66 17.06
C LEU A 73 13.98 -0.37 17.00
N LEU A 74 14.67 -0.97 16.03
CA LEU A 74 16.05 -0.66 15.65
C LEU A 74 16.00 0.47 14.61
N LYS A 75 16.27 1.70 15.05
CA LYS A 75 16.14 2.90 14.20
C LYS A 75 17.07 2.87 12.99
N GLU A 76 18.27 2.33 13.16
CA GLU A 76 19.31 2.13 12.12
C GLU A 76 18.92 1.10 11.06
N ARG A 77 18.01 0.16 11.40
CA ARG A 77 17.52 -0.90 10.52
C ARG A 77 16.12 -0.60 9.98
N THR A 78 15.57 0.57 10.30
CA THR A 78 14.21 0.97 9.91
C THR A 78 14.26 2.23 9.05
N GLY A 79 13.61 2.15 7.88
CA GLY A 79 13.32 3.28 7.01
C GLY A 79 11.91 3.81 7.26
N TYR A 80 11.74 5.11 7.19
CA TYR A 80 10.43 5.74 7.29
C TYR A 80 10.28 6.88 6.28
N LEU A 81 9.23 6.83 5.48
CA LEU A 81 8.77 7.91 4.63
C LEU A 81 7.47 8.45 5.22
N PRO A 82 7.45 9.63 5.85
CA PRO A 82 6.23 10.26 6.34
C PRO A 82 5.40 10.88 5.20
N GLU A 83 4.09 11.01 5.41
CA GLU A 83 3.18 11.73 4.53
C GLU A 83 3.56 13.21 4.40
N GLU A 84 3.92 13.83 5.53
CA GLU A 84 4.34 15.23 5.56
C GLU A 84 5.83 15.38 5.19
N ARG A 85 6.16 16.47 4.50
CA ARG A 85 7.54 16.74 4.12
C ARG A 85 8.35 17.29 5.29
N GLY A 86 9.33 16.50 5.73
CA GLY A 86 10.16 16.81 6.90
C GLY A 86 11.64 17.04 6.60
N LEU A 87 12.01 17.41 5.35
CA LEU A 87 13.40 17.67 4.99
C LEU A 87 13.82 19.09 5.40
N TYR A 88 15.12 19.27 5.75
CA TYR A 88 15.69 20.56 6.05
C TYR A 88 15.75 21.46 4.80
N ALA A 89 14.88 22.45 4.73
CA ALA A 89 14.66 23.31 3.56
C ALA A 89 15.90 24.07 3.11
N ASP A 90 16.70 24.57 4.06
CA ASP A 90 17.89 25.40 3.82
C ASP A 90 19.15 24.62 3.46
N ALA A 91 19.17 23.31 3.67
CA ALA A 91 20.32 22.46 3.38
C ALA A 91 20.31 21.99 1.91
N THR A 92 21.48 21.61 1.38
CA THR A 92 21.55 21.00 0.05
C THR A 92 21.01 19.58 0.07
N VAL A 93 20.51 19.11 -1.08
CA VAL A 93 19.99 17.76 -1.22
C VAL A 93 20.99 16.71 -0.77
N LEU A 94 22.25 16.84 -1.21
CA LEU A 94 23.31 15.88 -0.86
C LEU A 94 23.64 15.90 0.63
N ASP A 95 23.69 17.09 1.25
CA ASP A 95 24.01 17.21 2.67
C ASP A 95 22.89 16.63 3.54
N VAL A 96 21.61 16.92 3.22
CA VAL A 96 20.46 16.37 3.92
C VAL A 96 20.45 14.84 3.85
N LEU A 97 20.62 14.28 2.65
CA LEU A 97 20.61 12.83 2.46
C LEU A 97 21.79 12.17 3.17
N THR A 98 22.99 12.76 3.08
CA THR A 98 24.19 12.27 3.77
C THR A 98 23.96 12.29 5.28
N TYR A 99 23.42 13.38 5.82
CA TYR A 99 23.11 13.48 7.25
C TYR A 99 22.12 12.38 7.73
N PHE A 100 21.03 12.13 6.98
CA PHE A 100 20.10 11.07 7.35
C PHE A 100 20.73 9.68 7.28
N ALA A 101 21.60 9.43 6.29
CA ALA A 101 22.30 8.15 6.19
C ALA A 101 23.32 7.97 7.34
N GLU A 102 24.03 9.03 7.74
CA GLU A 102 24.93 9.01 8.91
C GLU A 102 24.15 8.76 10.22
N LEU A 103 22.96 9.35 10.39
CA LEU A 103 22.08 9.07 11.53
C LEU A 103 21.63 7.60 11.59
N LYS A 104 21.63 6.91 10.45
CA LYS A 104 21.36 5.46 10.34
C LYS A 104 22.62 4.60 10.48
N GLY A 105 23.75 5.19 10.88
CA GLY A 105 24.99 4.49 11.15
C GLY A 105 25.87 4.24 9.92
N MET A 106 25.56 4.82 8.76
CA MET A 106 26.42 4.68 7.58
C MET A 106 27.66 5.59 7.70
N PRO A 107 28.87 5.09 7.37
CA PRO A 107 30.04 5.93 7.24
C PRO A 107 29.84 6.99 6.14
N ARG A 108 30.24 8.24 6.41
CA ARG A 108 29.98 9.39 5.51
C ARG A 108 30.44 9.17 4.06
N ALA A 109 31.60 8.56 3.86
CA ALA A 109 32.13 8.30 2.52
C ALA A 109 31.26 7.30 1.76
N GLU A 110 30.79 6.22 2.41
CA GLU A 110 29.89 5.23 1.84
C GLU A 110 28.52 5.85 1.56
N ALA A 111 27.97 6.59 2.55
CA ALA A 111 26.68 7.29 2.43
C ALA A 111 26.66 8.19 1.19
N ARG A 112 27.71 9.00 1.00
CA ARG A 112 27.81 9.93 -0.12
C ARG A 112 27.82 9.21 -1.48
N GLY A 113 28.59 8.13 -1.62
CA GLY A 113 28.63 7.33 -2.85
C GLY A 113 27.25 6.76 -3.20
N ARG A 114 26.63 6.09 -2.22
CA ARG A 114 25.32 5.48 -2.39
C ARG A 114 24.21 6.50 -2.68
N ILE A 115 24.25 7.66 -2.05
CA ILE A 115 23.29 8.74 -2.32
C ILE A 115 23.42 9.26 -3.75
N LEU A 116 24.63 9.40 -4.28
CA LEU A 116 24.81 9.83 -5.66
C LEU A 116 24.22 8.80 -6.65
N GLU A 117 24.36 7.51 -6.38
CA GLU A 117 23.72 6.44 -7.17
C GLU A 117 22.18 6.57 -7.13
N TRP A 118 21.59 6.78 -5.93
CA TRP A 118 20.15 7.00 -5.78
C TRP A 118 19.67 8.28 -6.48
N LEU A 119 20.42 9.37 -6.37
CA LEU A 119 20.07 10.62 -7.05
C LEU A 119 20.11 10.47 -8.58
N ALA A 120 21.09 9.70 -9.11
CA ALA A 120 21.14 9.39 -10.53
C ALA A 120 19.92 8.55 -10.96
N ARG A 121 19.55 7.54 -10.19
CA ARG A 121 18.41 6.66 -10.45
C ARG A 121 17.07 7.40 -10.49
N PHE A 122 16.91 8.46 -9.69
CA PHE A 122 15.69 9.28 -9.62
C PHE A 122 15.74 10.57 -10.43
N ASP A 123 16.73 10.71 -11.34
CA ASP A 123 16.94 11.91 -12.18
C ASP A 123 17.12 13.22 -11.35
N LEU A 124 17.82 13.11 -10.23
CA LEU A 124 18.07 14.22 -9.30
C LEU A 124 19.55 14.57 -9.16
N LEU A 125 20.44 13.97 -9.95
CA LEU A 125 21.90 14.17 -9.78
C LEU A 125 22.33 15.63 -9.95
N GLU A 126 21.72 16.37 -10.88
CA GLU A 126 22.01 17.80 -11.11
C GLU A 126 21.55 18.68 -9.94
N TRP A 127 20.63 18.18 -9.12
CA TRP A 127 20.06 18.89 -7.97
C TRP A 127 20.84 18.69 -6.68
N GLN A 128 21.87 17.83 -6.66
CA GLN A 128 22.61 17.47 -5.45
C GLN A 128 23.14 18.66 -4.63
N LYS A 129 23.54 19.76 -5.31
CA LYS A 129 24.07 20.99 -4.69
C LYS A 129 23.01 22.08 -4.50
N LYS A 130 21.76 21.82 -4.88
CA LYS A 130 20.66 22.77 -4.71
C LYS A 130 20.03 22.58 -3.33
N LYS A 131 19.51 23.67 -2.76
CA LYS A 131 18.75 23.62 -1.52
C LYS A 131 17.42 22.88 -1.73
N VAL A 132 16.96 22.17 -0.71
CA VAL A 132 15.71 21.41 -0.72
C VAL A 132 14.50 22.31 -1.02
N GLU A 133 14.47 23.53 -0.53
CA GLU A 133 13.40 24.51 -0.81
C GLU A 133 13.21 24.84 -2.30
N LYS A 134 14.23 24.60 -3.14
CA LYS A 134 14.17 24.85 -4.59
C LYS A 134 13.56 23.69 -5.38
N LEU A 135 13.31 22.56 -4.74
CA LEU A 135 12.75 21.38 -5.35
C LEU A 135 11.23 21.50 -5.51
N SER A 136 10.69 20.95 -6.60
CA SER A 136 9.25 20.72 -6.72
C SER A 136 8.75 19.73 -5.67
N LYS A 137 7.43 19.70 -5.47
CA LYS A 137 6.82 18.75 -4.52
C LYS A 137 7.18 17.29 -4.83
N GLY A 138 7.13 16.88 -6.11
CA GLY A 138 7.49 15.52 -6.52
C GLY A 138 8.99 15.24 -6.34
N MET A 139 9.86 16.22 -6.59
CA MET A 139 11.31 16.06 -6.32
C MET A 139 11.59 15.91 -4.82
N GLN A 140 10.92 16.67 -3.96
CA GLN A 140 11.04 16.52 -2.51
C GLN A 140 10.59 15.14 -2.05
N GLN A 141 9.51 14.60 -2.63
CA GLN A 141 9.04 13.25 -2.36
C GLN A 141 10.11 12.20 -2.70
N LYS A 142 10.73 12.32 -3.88
CA LYS A 142 11.83 11.44 -4.30
C LYS A 142 13.03 11.53 -3.34
N VAL A 143 13.44 12.73 -2.94
CA VAL A 143 14.53 12.92 -1.97
C VAL A 143 14.20 12.31 -0.62
N GLN A 144 12.97 12.47 -0.15
CA GLN A 144 12.50 11.90 1.12
C GLN A 144 12.46 10.37 1.08
N PHE A 145 12.04 9.79 -0.05
CA PHE A 145 12.09 8.35 -0.27
C PHE A 145 13.54 7.84 -0.27
N ILE A 146 14.48 8.51 -0.95
CA ILE A 146 15.91 8.17 -0.92
C ILE A 146 16.43 8.17 0.52
N ALA A 147 16.08 9.16 1.34
CA ALA A 147 16.48 9.21 2.75
C ALA A 147 15.96 7.97 3.54
N ALA A 148 14.76 7.48 3.20
CA ALA A 148 14.19 6.32 3.87
C ALA A 148 14.84 4.99 3.47
N VAL A 149 15.43 4.87 2.26
CA VAL A 149 15.90 3.58 1.71
C VAL A 149 17.43 3.47 1.57
N ALA A 150 18.17 4.59 1.57
CA ALA A 150 19.60 4.60 1.27
C ALA A 150 20.44 3.72 2.20
N HIS A 151 20.04 3.55 3.45
CA HIS A 151 20.74 2.73 4.45
C HIS A 151 20.39 1.23 4.42
N LYS A 152 19.58 0.77 3.42
CA LYS A 152 19.13 -0.63 3.27
C LYS A 152 18.38 -1.14 4.51
N PRO A 153 17.22 -0.59 4.85
CA PRO A 153 16.46 -1.01 6.02
C PRO A 153 15.93 -2.43 5.88
N ASP A 154 15.79 -3.16 7.00
CA ASP A 154 15.06 -4.44 7.06
C ASP A 154 13.55 -4.23 7.22
N LEU A 155 13.16 -3.13 7.88
CA LEU A 155 11.77 -2.68 7.98
C LEU A 155 11.62 -1.33 7.30
N LEU A 156 10.71 -1.23 6.36
CA LEU A 156 10.40 0.02 5.66
C LEU A 156 8.93 0.38 5.86
N VAL A 157 8.67 1.55 6.43
CA VAL A 157 7.33 2.10 6.61
C VAL A 157 7.15 3.27 5.65
N LEU A 158 6.19 3.17 4.75
CA LEU A 158 5.90 4.15 3.71
C LEU A 158 4.50 4.71 3.91
N ASP A 159 4.40 5.99 4.25
CA ASP A 159 3.12 6.68 4.43
C ASP A 159 2.83 7.55 3.20
N GLU A 160 1.87 7.12 2.37
CA GLU A 160 1.48 7.77 1.09
C GLU A 160 2.66 8.03 0.13
N PRO A 161 3.48 7.01 -0.23
CA PRO A 161 4.75 7.21 -0.94
C PRO A 161 4.59 7.84 -2.33
N PHE A 162 3.46 7.66 -3.00
CA PHE A 162 3.23 8.10 -4.37
C PHE A 162 2.63 9.50 -4.48
N SER A 163 2.38 10.16 -3.34
CA SER A 163 1.77 11.49 -3.30
C SER A 163 2.60 12.54 -4.03
N GLY A 164 1.98 13.22 -5.01
CA GLY A 164 2.61 14.31 -5.77
C GLY A 164 3.61 13.88 -6.84
N LEU A 165 3.70 12.58 -7.15
CA LEU A 165 4.49 12.04 -8.25
C LEU A 165 3.64 11.90 -9.52
N ASP A 166 4.25 12.15 -10.65
CA ASP A 166 3.69 11.77 -11.95
C ASP A 166 3.77 10.25 -12.19
N PRO A 167 3.01 9.69 -13.15
CA PRO A 167 2.95 8.24 -13.37
C PRO A 167 4.31 7.58 -13.60
N VAL A 168 5.22 8.21 -14.35
CA VAL A 168 6.55 7.63 -14.67
C VAL A 168 7.37 7.46 -13.39
N HIS A 169 7.37 8.46 -12.52
CA HIS A 169 8.09 8.40 -11.26
C HIS A 169 7.40 7.51 -10.21
N GLN A 170 6.06 7.36 -10.29
CA GLN A 170 5.35 6.36 -9.50
C GLN A 170 5.80 4.94 -9.86
N ASP A 171 5.90 4.62 -11.15
CA ASP A 171 6.33 3.30 -11.61
C ASP A 171 7.78 3.01 -11.21
N LEU A 172 8.69 3.96 -11.37
CA LEU A 172 10.06 3.82 -10.87
C LEU A 172 10.11 3.54 -9.37
N MET A 173 9.30 4.25 -8.57
CA MET A 173 9.25 4.04 -7.11
C MET A 173 8.68 2.67 -6.77
N LYS A 174 7.66 2.20 -7.48
CA LYS A 174 7.09 0.85 -7.32
C LYS A 174 8.15 -0.23 -7.60
N ASP A 175 8.94 -0.05 -8.66
CA ASP A 175 10.01 -1.00 -8.99
C ASP A 175 11.07 -1.04 -7.90
N VAL A 176 11.47 0.10 -7.35
CA VAL A 176 12.39 0.15 -6.20
C VAL A 176 11.79 -0.53 -4.97
N ILE A 177 10.51 -0.33 -4.68
CA ILE A 177 9.82 -0.99 -3.55
C ILE A 177 9.83 -2.51 -3.75
N ARG A 178 9.56 -3.01 -4.97
CA ARG A 178 9.64 -4.44 -5.30
C ARG A 178 11.06 -4.99 -5.11
N GLU A 179 12.07 -4.28 -5.60
CA GLU A 179 13.48 -4.68 -5.42
C GLU A 179 13.87 -4.77 -3.93
N LEU A 180 13.43 -3.82 -3.11
CA LEU A 180 13.68 -3.85 -1.67
C LEU A 180 12.99 -5.04 -0.98
N ARG A 181 11.74 -5.32 -1.36
CA ARG A 181 11.02 -6.53 -0.91
C ARG A 181 11.77 -7.79 -1.31
N ASP A 182 12.15 -7.91 -2.57
CA ASP A 182 12.85 -9.08 -3.11
C ASP A 182 14.24 -9.25 -2.47
N GLY A 183 14.85 -8.14 -2.03
CA GLY A 183 16.03 -8.12 -1.18
C GLY A 183 15.81 -8.53 0.28
N GLY A 184 14.57 -8.82 0.66
CA GLY A 184 14.20 -9.32 1.99
C GLY A 184 13.72 -8.25 2.97
N ALA A 185 13.51 -7.00 2.56
CA ALA A 185 12.91 -6.00 3.43
C ALA A 185 11.43 -6.32 3.71
N ALA A 186 10.99 -6.15 4.96
CA ALA A 186 9.59 -6.10 5.33
C ALA A 186 9.06 -4.68 5.09
N ILE A 187 7.97 -4.55 4.34
CA ILE A 187 7.46 -3.24 3.93
C ILE A 187 6.02 -3.07 4.39
N MET A 188 5.75 -2.01 5.15
CA MET A 188 4.40 -1.57 5.47
C MET A 188 4.12 -0.31 4.65
N LEU A 189 3.08 -0.34 3.83
CA LEU A 189 2.73 0.72 2.90
C LEU A 189 1.32 1.22 3.19
N SER A 190 1.16 2.50 3.57
CA SER A 190 -0.15 3.13 3.60
C SER A 190 -0.46 3.75 2.23
N ALA A 191 -1.70 3.61 1.78
CA ALA A 191 -2.18 4.26 0.58
C ALA A 191 -3.69 4.45 0.63
N HIS A 192 -4.17 5.49 -0.05
CA HIS A 192 -5.60 5.72 -0.28
C HIS A 192 -6.05 5.29 -1.67
N GLN A 193 -5.12 5.06 -2.59
CA GLN A 193 -5.40 4.59 -3.95
C GLN A 193 -5.32 3.06 -4.00
N MET A 194 -6.48 2.41 -4.03
CA MET A 194 -6.59 0.94 -3.95
C MET A 194 -5.90 0.21 -5.12
N ASN A 195 -5.82 0.83 -6.30
CA ASN A 195 -5.12 0.26 -7.44
C ASN A 195 -3.61 0.10 -7.20
N GLN A 196 -2.98 1.03 -6.48
CA GLN A 196 -1.56 0.94 -6.12
C GLN A 196 -1.30 -0.20 -5.13
N VAL A 197 -2.24 -0.41 -4.21
CA VAL A 197 -2.19 -1.52 -3.26
C VAL A 197 -2.36 -2.86 -3.97
N GLU A 198 -3.31 -2.97 -4.89
CA GLU A 198 -3.54 -4.18 -5.70
C GLU A 198 -2.31 -4.56 -6.55
N GLU A 199 -1.54 -3.57 -6.96
CA GLU A 199 -0.36 -3.79 -7.79
C GLU A 199 0.89 -4.21 -6.99
N LEU A 200 1.00 -3.79 -5.72
CA LEU A 200 2.21 -3.93 -4.94
C LEU A 200 2.12 -4.87 -3.76
N CYS A 201 0.96 -4.95 -3.10
CA CYS A 201 0.88 -5.58 -1.80
C CYS A 201 0.56 -7.07 -1.88
N ASP A 202 1.25 -7.87 -1.06
CA ASP A 202 1.00 -9.30 -0.91
C ASP A 202 -0.17 -9.55 0.04
N ARG A 203 -0.24 -8.79 1.13
CA ARG A 203 -1.30 -8.83 2.14
C ARG A 203 -1.83 -7.43 2.39
N ILE A 204 -3.05 -7.35 2.91
CA ILE A 204 -3.66 -6.10 3.32
C ILE A 204 -4.17 -6.16 4.75
N PHE A 205 -4.14 -5.02 5.41
CA PHE A 205 -4.79 -4.73 6.68
C PHE A 205 -5.69 -3.52 6.50
N LEU A 206 -6.99 -3.71 6.68
CA LEU A 206 -7.97 -2.63 6.61
C LEU A 206 -8.38 -2.23 8.03
N ILE A 207 -8.10 -0.97 8.38
CA ILE A 207 -8.52 -0.37 9.64
C ILE A 207 -9.69 0.58 9.40
N HIS A 208 -10.72 0.50 10.25
CA HIS A 208 -11.83 1.44 10.29
C HIS A 208 -12.20 1.72 11.75
N ARG A 209 -12.39 3.00 12.12
CA ARG A 209 -12.68 3.44 13.49
C ARG A 209 -11.76 2.82 14.56
N GLY A 210 -10.48 2.71 14.25
CA GLY A 210 -9.45 2.15 15.13
C GLY A 210 -9.40 0.62 15.18
N ARG A 211 -10.29 -0.11 14.49
CA ARG A 211 -10.41 -1.57 14.54
C ARG A 211 -10.06 -2.23 13.22
N ARG A 212 -9.61 -3.48 13.30
CA ARG A 212 -9.37 -4.30 12.13
C ARG A 212 -10.69 -4.74 11.50
N VAL A 213 -10.86 -4.47 10.21
CA VAL A 213 -12.02 -4.90 9.42
C VAL A 213 -11.68 -6.08 8.51
N LEU A 214 -10.54 -5.98 7.79
CA LEU A 214 -10.02 -7.04 6.94
C LEU A 214 -8.52 -7.21 7.20
N TYR A 215 -8.05 -8.46 7.12
CA TYR A 215 -6.62 -8.78 7.21
C TYR A 215 -6.35 -10.12 6.54
N GLY A 216 -5.37 -10.19 5.68
CA GLY A 216 -4.95 -11.41 5.03
C GLY A 216 -4.32 -11.21 3.66
N ASN A 217 -4.06 -12.31 2.97
CA ASN A 217 -3.57 -12.30 1.59
C ASN A 217 -4.57 -11.60 0.68
N LEU A 218 -4.09 -10.74 -0.22
CA LEU A 218 -4.92 -9.93 -1.10
C LEU A 218 -5.76 -10.79 -2.04
N ASP A 219 -5.15 -11.84 -2.62
CA ASP A 219 -5.85 -12.74 -3.54
C ASP A 219 -6.92 -13.55 -2.84
N ASP A 220 -6.66 -14.01 -1.60
CA ASP A 220 -7.64 -14.75 -0.79
C ASP A 220 -8.82 -13.84 -0.40
N ILE A 221 -8.56 -12.60 -0.02
CA ILE A 221 -9.61 -11.61 0.27
C ILE A 221 -10.44 -11.36 -0.98
N LYS A 222 -9.81 -11.14 -2.13
CA LYS A 222 -10.53 -10.95 -3.42
C LYS A 222 -11.33 -12.21 -3.80
N ALA A 223 -10.82 -13.40 -3.48
CA ALA A 223 -11.52 -14.65 -3.71
C ALA A 223 -12.74 -14.81 -2.78
N ALA A 224 -12.59 -14.49 -1.49
CA ALA A 224 -13.66 -14.62 -0.50
C ALA A 224 -14.82 -13.64 -0.73
N HIS A 225 -14.51 -12.43 -1.23
CA HIS A 225 -15.50 -11.40 -1.57
C HIS A 225 -15.92 -11.46 -3.06
N GLY A 226 -15.46 -12.45 -3.80
CA GLY A 226 -15.31 -12.51 -5.22
C GLY A 226 -16.49 -13.05 -5.98
N GLU A 227 -17.46 -12.20 -6.25
CA GLU A 227 -18.26 -12.35 -7.44
C GLU A 227 -17.41 -11.83 -8.61
N HIS A 228 -17.17 -12.66 -9.63
CA HIS A 228 -16.42 -12.20 -10.80
C HIS A 228 -17.14 -11.07 -11.51
N VAL A 229 -16.39 -10.07 -11.92
CA VAL A 229 -16.87 -8.98 -12.77
C VAL A 229 -16.36 -9.22 -14.19
N VAL A 230 -17.29 -9.33 -15.13
CA VAL A 230 -16.99 -9.41 -16.56
C VAL A 230 -17.29 -8.08 -17.20
N ARG A 231 -16.28 -7.50 -17.81
CA ARG A 231 -16.44 -6.30 -18.66
C ARG A 231 -16.38 -6.73 -20.12
N LEU A 232 -17.40 -6.36 -20.87
CA LEU A 232 -17.53 -6.64 -22.28
C LEU A 232 -17.53 -5.32 -23.06
N ARG A 233 -16.82 -5.30 -24.17
CA ARG A 233 -17.04 -4.35 -25.25
C ARG A 233 -17.49 -5.12 -26.47
N PHE A 234 -18.64 -4.74 -27.05
CA PHE A 234 -19.30 -5.56 -28.07
C PHE A 234 -20.03 -4.71 -29.10
N ASP A 235 -20.27 -5.30 -30.27
CA ASP A 235 -21.22 -4.81 -31.25
C ASP A 235 -22.40 -5.77 -31.33
N GLY A 236 -23.58 -5.24 -31.60
CA GLY A 236 -24.83 -5.99 -31.71
C GLY A 236 -25.81 -5.67 -30.57
N ALA A 237 -26.91 -6.39 -30.53
CA ALA A 237 -27.94 -6.19 -29.53
C ALA A 237 -27.55 -6.84 -28.19
N ALA A 238 -27.64 -6.04 -27.11
CA ALA A 238 -27.35 -6.50 -25.75
C ALA A 238 -28.49 -7.38 -25.16
N GLU A 239 -29.56 -7.58 -25.94
CA GLU A 239 -30.72 -8.38 -25.56
C GLU A 239 -30.29 -9.82 -25.29
N GLY A 240 -30.56 -10.28 -24.09
CA GLY A 240 -30.15 -11.63 -23.64
C GLY A 240 -28.96 -11.69 -22.71
N LEU A 241 -28.12 -10.65 -22.59
CA LEU A 241 -27.03 -10.63 -21.61
C LEU A 241 -27.53 -10.74 -20.16
N ALA A 242 -28.69 -10.14 -19.85
CA ALA A 242 -29.30 -10.19 -18.53
C ALA A 242 -29.82 -11.60 -18.16
N ASN A 243 -30.14 -12.41 -19.15
CA ASN A 243 -30.73 -13.74 -18.97
C ASN A 243 -29.69 -14.87 -19.03
N LEU A 244 -28.40 -14.52 -19.13
CA LEU A 244 -27.34 -15.51 -19.11
C LEU A 244 -27.24 -16.19 -17.75
N PRO A 245 -27.00 -17.50 -17.69
CA PRO A 245 -26.89 -18.21 -16.44
C PRO A 245 -25.70 -17.69 -15.62
N GLY A 246 -25.93 -17.51 -14.33
CA GLY A 246 -24.90 -17.04 -13.40
C GLY A 246 -24.66 -15.54 -13.41
N VAL A 247 -25.51 -14.72 -14.04
CA VAL A 247 -25.45 -13.25 -13.98
C VAL A 247 -26.29 -12.74 -12.81
N ALA A 248 -25.66 -12.12 -11.82
CA ALA A 248 -26.33 -11.51 -10.66
C ALA A 248 -26.75 -10.06 -10.95
N GLU A 249 -25.91 -9.30 -11.64
CA GLU A 249 -26.19 -7.91 -12.00
C GLU A 249 -25.63 -7.58 -13.39
N LEU A 250 -26.32 -6.70 -14.11
CA LEU A 250 -25.92 -6.22 -15.44
C LEU A 250 -26.08 -4.70 -15.50
N SER A 251 -25.05 -4.02 -15.97
CA SER A 251 -25.07 -2.62 -16.35
C SER A 251 -24.58 -2.45 -17.77
N ILE A 252 -25.33 -1.75 -18.62
CA ILE A 252 -25.00 -1.52 -20.03
C ILE A 252 -24.91 -0.01 -20.27
N GLN A 253 -23.83 0.40 -20.94
CA GLN A 253 -23.59 1.78 -21.37
C GLN A 253 -23.05 1.77 -22.82
N GLY A 254 -23.93 1.97 -23.78
CA GLY A 254 -23.59 1.93 -25.21
C GLY A 254 -23.04 0.57 -25.65
N ASP A 255 -21.81 0.54 -26.13
CA ASP A 255 -21.08 -0.66 -26.58
C ASP A 255 -20.38 -1.43 -25.44
N ARG A 256 -20.62 -1.04 -24.17
CA ARG A 256 -19.97 -1.63 -22.98
C ARG A 256 -21.00 -2.23 -22.04
N ALA A 257 -20.73 -3.43 -21.58
CA ALA A 257 -21.46 -4.08 -20.48
C ALA A 257 -20.52 -4.43 -19.34
N SER A 258 -21.01 -4.25 -18.10
CA SER A 258 -20.39 -4.74 -16.88
C SER A 258 -21.35 -5.72 -16.23
N LEU A 259 -20.92 -6.97 -16.10
CA LEU A 259 -21.72 -8.03 -15.51
C LEU A 259 -21.04 -8.50 -14.23
N ARG A 260 -21.83 -8.67 -13.18
CA ARG A 260 -21.41 -9.36 -11.97
C ARG A 260 -21.96 -10.78 -12.01
N LEU A 261 -21.07 -11.74 -11.87
CA LEU A 261 -21.48 -13.14 -11.84
C LEU A 261 -21.91 -13.53 -10.42
N GLU A 262 -22.77 -14.52 -10.31
CA GLU A 262 -23.09 -15.15 -9.03
C GLU A 262 -21.85 -15.78 -8.38
N ARG A 263 -21.83 -15.89 -7.06
CA ARG A 263 -20.66 -16.33 -6.27
C ARG A 263 -20.06 -17.66 -6.72
N ASN A 264 -20.90 -18.58 -7.20
CA ASN A 264 -20.50 -19.92 -7.64
C ASN A 264 -20.45 -20.07 -9.17
N ALA A 265 -20.69 -18.99 -9.92
CA ALA A 265 -20.67 -19.04 -11.37
C ALA A 265 -19.23 -19.15 -11.90
N SER A 266 -19.02 -20.10 -12.82
CA SER A 266 -17.73 -20.23 -13.50
C SER A 266 -17.61 -19.17 -14.58
N PRO A 267 -16.54 -18.33 -14.56
CA PRO A 267 -16.29 -17.39 -15.63
C PRO A 267 -16.13 -18.03 -16.99
N ASP A 268 -15.51 -19.22 -17.05
CA ASP A 268 -15.34 -19.97 -18.29
C ASP A 268 -16.70 -20.45 -18.86
N ALA A 269 -17.58 -20.96 -17.99
CA ALA A 269 -18.94 -21.34 -18.40
C ALA A 269 -19.74 -20.13 -18.89
N PHE A 270 -19.61 -18.98 -18.22
CA PHE A 270 -20.23 -17.73 -18.62
C PHE A 270 -19.72 -17.29 -20.01
N VAL A 271 -18.41 -17.26 -20.24
CA VAL A 271 -17.82 -16.87 -21.52
C VAL A 271 -18.33 -17.74 -22.66
N ARG A 272 -18.47 -19.06 -22.43
CA ARG A 272 -19.03 -20.00 -23.42
C ARG A 272 -20.53 -19.84 -23.65
N SER A 273 -21.25 -19.22 -22.71
CA SER A 273 -22.70 -18.96 -22.85
C SER A 273 -23.03 -17.67 -23.59
N LEU A 274 -22.02 -16.87 -23.96
CA LEU A 274 -22.23 -15.60 -24.66
C LEU A 274 -22.89 -15.85 -26.03
N PRO A 275 -23.92 -15.05 -26.40
CA PRO A 275 -24.64 -15.23 -27.64
C PRO A 275 -23.72 -15.10 -28.86
N ALA A 276 -23.82 -16.04 -29.80
CA ALA A 276 -23.05 -15.99 -31.06
C ALA A 276 -23.37 -14.77 -31.94
N ALA A 277 -24.50 -14.10 -31.69
CA ALA A 277 -24.90 -12.86 -32.37
C ALA A 277 -24.15 -11.63 -31.88
N LEU A 278 -23.42 -11.70 -30.76
CA LEU A 278 -22.59 -10.63 -30.25
C LEU A 278 -21.19 -10.71 -30.87
N THR A 279 -20.75 -9.62 -31.48
CA THR A 279 -19.36 -9.48 -31.86
C THR A 279 -18.59 -8.89 -30.69
N ILE A 280 -17.81 -9.74 -30.00
CA ILE A 280 -17.02 -9.32 -28.83
C ILE A 280 -15.73 -8.66 -29.32
N ARG A 281 -15.53 -7.40 -28.99
CA ARG A 281 -14.29 -6.64 -29.23
C ARG A 281 -13.28 -6.81 -28.10
N GLU A 282 -13.78 -6.88 -26.87
CA GLU A 282 -12.96 -7.02 -25.69
C GLU A 282 -13.76 -7.75 -24.60
N ILE A 283 -13.12 -8.68 -23.92
CA ILE A 283 -13.66 -9.33 -22.73
C ILE A 283 -12.57 -9.35 -21.66
N VAL A 284 -12.91 -8.81 -20.50
CA VAL A 284 -12.04 -8.81 -19.32
C VAL A 284 -12.80 -9.44 -18.17
N VAL A 285 -12.28 -10.55 -17.67
CA VAL A 285 -12.82 -11.24 -16.50
C VAL A 285 -11.90 -10.94 -15.33
N THR A 286 -12.41 -10.27 -14.32
CA THR A 286 -11.65 -9.91 -13.11
C THR A 286 -12.40 -10.30 -11.86
N ARG A 287 -11.70 -10.45 -10.75
CA ARG A 287 -12.30 -10.40 -9.43
C ARG A 287 -12.67 -8.95 -9.10
N PRO A 288 -13.58 -8.70 -8.13
CA PRO A 288 -13.93 -7.35 -7.77
C PRO A 288 -12.68 -6.54 -7.40
N PRO A 289 -12.60 -5.29 -7.84
CA PRO A 289 -11.55 -4.38 -7.39
C PRO A 289 -11.55 -4.27 -5.86
N LEU A 290 -10.38 -4.10 -5.27
CA LEU A 290 -10.24 -3.89 -3.83
C LEU A 290 -11.08 -2.70 -3.35
N HIS A 291 -11.24 -1.69 -4.20
CA HIS A 291 -12.11 -0.54 -3.93
C HIS A 291 -13.57 -0.95 -3.64
N ASP A 292 -14.12 -1.84 -4.44
CA ASP A 292 -15.51 -2.29 -4.27
C ASP A 292 -15.68 -3.12 -2.99
N ILE A 293 -14.69 -3.96 -2.70
CA ILE A 293 -14.63 -4.72 -1.43
C ILE A 293 -14.59 -3.76 -0.24
N PHE A 294 -13.72 -2.74 -0.31
CA PHE A 294 -13.55 -1.72 0.71
C PHE A 294 -14.86 -0.98 0.99
N VAL A 295 -15.51 -0.42 -0.06
CA VAL A 295 -16.76 0.34 0.09
C VAL A 295 -17.88 -0.51 0.70
N ARG A 296 -18.03 -1.76 0.24
CA ARG A 296 -19.04 -2.67 0.78
C ARG A 296 -18.79 -3.04 2.24
N THR A 297 -17.52 -3.28 2.59
CA THR A 297 -17.15 -3.71 3.94
C THR A 297 -17.36 -2.58 4.94
N ILE A 298 -16.89 -1.37 4.63
CA ILE A 298 -17.11 -0.20 5.50
C ILE A 298 -18.58 0.18 5.59
N GLY A 299 -19.33 0.15 4.46
CA GLY A 299 -20.76 0.46 4.47
C GLY A 299 -21.58 -0.52 5.33
N ARG A 300 -21.17 -1.78 5.47
CA ARG A 300 -21.80 -2.73 6.43
C ARG A 300 -21.47 -2.38 7.86
N GLU A 301 -20.21 -2.12 8.18
CA GLU A 301 -19.76 -1.69 9.52
C GLU A 301 -20.47 -0.42 9.99
N ASP A 302 -20.66 0.57 9.11
CA ASP A 302 -21.35 1.81 9.44
C ASP A 302 -22.85 1.59 9.70
N ASN A 303 -23.50 0.66 8.99
CA ASN A 303 -24.91 0.31 9.20
C ASN A 303 -25.13 -0.55 10.45
N GLU A 304 -24.17 -1.38 10.86
CA GLU A 304 -24.25 -2.20 12.10
C GLU A 304 -23.97 -1.35 13.36
N ALA A 305 -23.30 -0.20 13.20
CA ALA A 305 -22.95 0.70 14.29
C ALA A 305 -23.96 1.83 14.50
N ALA A 306 -24.97 2.00 13.62
CA ALA A 306 -26.03 2.97 13.68
C ALA A 306 -27.31 2.39 14.32
#